data_4971a3cf1fbcd35bbe9ff7b837ec290a
#
_entry.id   4971a3cf1fbcd35bbe9ff7b837ec290a
#
_cell.length_a   1.000
_cell.length_b   1.000
_cell.length_c   1.000
_cell.angle_alpha   90.00
_cell.angle_beta   90.00
_cell.angle_gamma   90.00
#
_symmetry.space_group_name_H-M   'P 1'
#
loop_
_entity.id
_entity.type
_entity.pdbx_description
1 polymer ?
#
loop_
_entity_poly.entity_id
_entity_poly.type
_entity_poly.pdbx_seq_one_letter_code
_entity_poly.pdbx_strand_id
1 'polypeptide(L)'
;MRNAIILHGRPDKDEYYNPALPSQSNMEWKPWLQRQLQLKDIIAQTPEIPMSFDPDYETWKTEFERYDITPDTVLVGHSCGAGFLVKYLSQHPETRVEKVVLVAPWLGDDYGGPPTDFFEGYQIDPEIASRTKGLTVFHSDNDFEAIQIAVKRLKATLKNANFKEFHGYGHFCMPHMTTAEFPELLDECLAGDA
;
A
#
# COMPACT_ATOMS: atom_id res chain seq x y z
N MET A 1 -12.60 -12.42 13.06
CA MET A 1 -12.36 -13.08 11.73
C MET A 1 -11.29 -12.24 11.05
N ARG A 2 -10.21 -12.88 10.57
CA ARG A 2 -9.14 -12.15 9.87
C ARG A 2 -9.67 -11.49 8.61
N ASN A 3 -9.24 -10.29 8.36
CA ASN A 3 -9.54 -9.54 7.16
C ASN A 3 -8.28 -8.88 6.60
N ALA A 4 -8.34 -8.46 5.36
CA ALA A 4 -7.29 -7.69 4.71
C ALA A 4 -7.90 -6.50 3.96
N ILE A 5 -7.21 -5.37 3.96
CA ILE A 5 -7.57 -4.18 3.19
C ILE A 5 -6.40 -3.89 2.25
N ILE A 6 -6.66 -3.90 0.95
CA ILE A 6 -5.67 -3.71 -0.11
C ILE A 6 -5.95 -2.38 -0.81
N LEU A 7 -5.08 -1.39 -0.60
CA LEU A 7 -5.22 -0.05 -1.16
C LEU A 7 -4.39 0.09 -2.43
N HIS A 8 -5.04 0.64 -3.48
CA HIS A 8 -4.40 0.92 -4.76
C HIS A 8 -3.55 2.21 -4.74
N GLY A 9 -2.84 2.47 -5.83
CA GLY A 9 -2.07 3.69 -6.04
C GLY A 9 -2.89 4.85 -6.60
N ARG A 10 -2.18 5.94 -6.95
CA ARG A 10 -2.71 7.09 -7.65
C ARG A 10 -2.55 6.89 -9.16
N PRO A 11 -3.63 6.82 -9.95
CA PRO A 11 -3.55 6.84 -11.40
C PRO A 11 -3.34 8.25 -11.94
N ASP A 12 -3.01 8.36 -13.21
CA ASP A 12 -3.21 9.61 -13.93
C ASP A 12 -4.71 9.85 -14.21
N LYS A 13 -5.08 11.12 -14.43
CA LYS A 13 -6.47 11.49 -14.71
C LYS A 13 -7.02 10.80 -15.96
N ASP A 14 -6.20 10.70 -17.01
CA ASP A 14 -6.60 10.07 -18.26
C ASP A 14 -6.74 8.55 -18.08
N GLU A 15 -5.91 7.93 -17.27
CA GLU A 15 -6.04 6.53 -16.89
C GLU A 15 -7.31 6.29 -16.08
N TYR A 16 -7.59 7.12 -15.09
CA TYR A 16 -8.78 7.00 -14.23
C TYR A 16 -10.09 7.04 -15.02
N TYR A 17 -10.19 7.90 -16.04
CA TYR A 17 -11.39 8.03 -16.88
C TYR A 17 -11.37 7.16 -18.14
N ASN A 18 -10.37 6.30 -18.33
CA ASN A 18 -10.27 5.45 -19.50
C ASN A 18 -11.21 4.23 -19.40
N PRO A 19 -12.30 4.18 -20.20
CA PRO A 19 -13.28 3.10 -20.11
C PRO A 19 -12.74 1.74 -20.58
N ALA A 20 -11.56 1.70 -21.19
CA ALA A 20 -10.91 0.46 -21.63
C ALA A 20 -10.07 -0.20 -20.52
N LEU A 21 -9.84 0.50 -19.40
CA LEU A 21 -9.08 -0.01 -18.27
C LEU A 21 -10.03 -0.42 -17.13
N PRO A 22 -9.69 -1.43 -16.34
CA PRO A 22 -10.39 -1.71 -15.09
C PRO A 22 -10.15 -0.59 -14.06
N SER A 23 -10.99 -0.51 -13.03
CA SER A 23 -10.75 0.38 -11.90
C SER A 23 -9.45 0.05 -11.16
N GLN A 24 -8.87 1.01 -10.48
CA GLN A 24 -7.55 0.86 -9.83
C GLN A 24 -7.49 -0.29 -8.82
N SER A 25 -8.58 -0.52 -8.11
CA SER A 25 -8.73 -1.64 -7.18
C SER A 25 -8.72 -3.01 -7.87
N ASN A 26 -9.06 -3.05 -9.16
CA ASN A 26 -9.14 -4.26 -9.99
C ASN A 26 -7.98 -4.40 -10.99
N MET A 27 -6.92 -3.60 -10.84
CA MET A 27 -5.74 -3.68 -11.70
C MET A 27 -4.63 -4.51 -11.06
N GLU A 28 -3.77 -5.07 -11.91
CA GLU A 28 -2.50 -5.70 -11.54
C GLU A 28 -2.69 -6.91 -10.60
N TRP A 29 -1.88 -7.03 -9.59
CA TRP A 29 -1.88 -8.14 -8.63
C TRP A 29 -2.98 -8.05 -7.55
N LYS A 30 -3.67 -6.91 -7.42
CA LYS A 30 -4.66 -6.70 -6.34
C LYS A 30 -5.82 -7.69 -6.36
N PRO A 31 -6.50 -7.95 -7.50
CA PRO A 31 -7.56 -8.95 -7.55
C PRO A 31 -7.05 -10.38 -7.31
N TRP A 32 -5.84 -10.68 -7.77
CA TRP A 32 -5.21 -11.98 -7.54
C TRP A 32 -4.94 -12.17 -6.05
N LEU A 33 -4.30 -11.19 -5.39
CA LEU A 33 -4.04 -11.25 -3.95
C LEU A 33 -5.32 -11.38 -3.14
N GLN A 34 -6.36 -10.59 -3.47
CA GLN A 34 -7.68 -10.68 -2.84
C GLN A 34 -8.21 -12.11 -2.90
N ARG A 35 -8.15 -12.73 -4.08
CA ARG A 35 -8.61 -14.11 -4.27
C ARG A 35 -7.77 -15.12 -3.50
N GLN A 36 -6.45 -14.98 -3.48
CA GLN A 36 -5.57 -15.88 -2.74
C GLN A 36 -5.81 -15.82 -1.23
N LEU A 37 -5.98 -14.62 -0.68
CA LEU A 37 -6.31 -14.43 0.74
C LEU A 37 -7.68 -15.04 1.08
N GLN A 38 -8.67 -14.89 0.22
CA GLN A 38 -9.98 -15.52 0.38
C GLN A 38 -9.90 -17.05 0.44
N LEU A 39 -9.01 -17.67 -0.35
CA LEU A 39 -8.76 -19.12 -0.31
C LEU A 39 -8.07 -19.59 0.99
N LYS A 40 -7.63 -18.64 1.82
CA LYS A 40 -7.07 -18.86 3.16
C LYS A 40 -8.00 -18.38 4.27
N ASP A 41 -9.30 -18.26 3.97
CA ASP A 41 -10.34 -17.81 4.89
C ASP A 41 -10.10 -16.40 5.47
N ILE A 42 -9.37 -15.53 4.74
CA ILE A 42 -9.17 -14.12 5.05
C ILE A 42 -10.11 -13.30 4.16
N ILE A 43 -11.01 -12.52 4.77
CA ILE A 43 -11.89 -11.62 4.03
C ILE A 43 -11.08 -10.44 3.52
N ALA A 44 -10.67 -10.48 2.26
CA ALA A 44 -9.89 -9.41 1.64
C ALA A 44 -10.78 -8.46 0.83
N GLN A 45 -10.52 -7.18 0.96
CA GLN A 45 -11.25 -6.10 0.30
C GLN A 45 -10.28 -5.16 -0.40
N THR A 46 -10.68 -4.73 -1.60
CA THR A 46 -9.94 -3.79 -2.43
C THR A 46 -10.81 -2.56 -2.67
N PRO A 47 -10.90 -1.62 -1.71
CA PRO A 47 -11.71 -0.42 -1.91
C PRO A 47 -11.23 0.37 -3.12
N GLU A 48 -12.17 0.84 -3.94
CA GLU A 48 -11.93 1.85 -4.96
C GLU A 48 -12.06 3.23 -4.33
N ILE A 49 -11.00 4.01 -4.37
CA ILE A 49 -11.03 5.38 -3.83
C ILE A 49 -11.48 6.34 -4.92
N PRO A 50 -12.57 7.08 -4.71
CA PRO A 50 -13.07 8.03 -5.71
C PRO A 50 -12.08 9.16 -5.96
N MET A 51 -11.96 9.58 -7.22
CA MET A 51 -11.09 10.67 -7.67
C MET A 51 -9.62 10.50 -7.25
N SER A 52 -9.13 9.28 -7.17
CA SER A 52 -7.79 8.95 -6.67
C SER A 52 -6.63 9.53 -7.50
N PHE A 53 -6.90 10.06 -8.70
CA PHE A 53 -5.95 10.84 -9.51
C PHE A 53 -5.61 12.20 -8.88
N ASP A 54 -6.51 12.75 -8.07
CA ASP A 54 -6.35 13.98 -7.30
C ASP A 54 -6.62 13.67 -5.82
N PRO A 55 -5.64 13.03 -5.13
CA PRO A 55 -5.89 12.42 -3.85
C PRO A 55 -6.15 13.46 -2.75
N ASP A 56 -7.27 13.28 -2.05
CA ASP A 56 -7.65 14.00 -0.84
C ASP A 56 -7.60 13.06 0.37
N TYR A 57 -6.88 13.44 1.41
CA TYR A 57 -6.64 12.58 2.57
C TYR A 57 -7.91 12.18 3.31
N GLU A 58 -8.86 13.11 3.49
CA GLU A 58 -10.11 12.82 4.21
C GLU A 58 -11.02 11.88 3.40
N THR A 59 -11.01 11.99 2.09
CA THR A 59 -11.70 11.04 1.19
C THR A 59 -11.11 9.65 1.33
N TRP A 60 -9.79 9.50 1.28
CA TRP A 60 -9.11 8.22 1.44
C TRP A 60 -9.36 7.61 2.81
N LYS A 61 -9.29 8.43 3.87
CA LYS A 61 -9.56 8.02 5.24
C LYS A 61 -11.00 7.54 5.40
N THR A 62 -11.97 8.30 4.87
CA THR A 62 -13.40 7.94 4.93
C THR A 62 -13.67 6.59 4.27
N GLU A 63 -13.11 6.35 3.07
CA GLU A 63 -13.29 5.08 2.38
C GLU A 63 -12.58 3.92 3.09
N PHE A 64 -11.40 4.15 3.63
CA PHE A 64 -10.64 3.15 4.37
C PHE A 64 -11.33 2.76 5.68
N GLU A 65 -11.86 3.72 6.44
CA GLU A 65 -12.54 3.51 7.73
C GLU A 65 -13.95 2.88 7.60
N ARG A 66 -14.43 2.63 6.38
CA ARG A 66 -15.65 1.80 6.17
C ARG A 66 -15.44 0.33 6.50
N TYR A 67 -14.20 -0.10 6.62
CA TYR A 67 -13.84 -1.48 6.91
C TYR A 67 -13.34 -1.64 8.33
N ASP A 68 -13.56 -2.79 8.90
CA ASP A 68 -13.09 -3.10 10.24
C ASP A 68 -11.56 -3.16 10.28
N ILE A 69 -10.97 -2.30 11.10
CA ILE A 69 -9.52 -2.27 11.38
C ILE A 69 -9.32 -2.81 12.77
N THR A 70 -8.79 -4.02 12.87
CA THR A 70 -8.66 -4.78 14.12
C THR A 70 -7.24 -5.32 14.27
N PRO A 71 -6.84 -5.83 15.43
CA PRO A 71 -5.54 -6.50 15.60
C PRO A 71 -5.31 -7.74 14.71
N ASP A 72 -6.38 -8.24 14.04
CA ASP A 72 -6.32 -9.36 13.09
C ASP A 72 -6.35 -8.89 11.62
N THR A 73 -6.26 -7.59 11.36
CA THR A 73 -6.32 -7.00 10.01
C THR A 73 -4.93 -6.97 9.37
N VAL A 74 -4.85 -7.43 8.12
CA VAL A 74 -3.68 -7.25 7.26
C VAL A 74 -3.91 -6.02 6.37
N LEU A 75 -3.00 -5.07 6.41
CA LEU A 75 -3.02 -3.87 5.56
C LEU A 75 -1.99 -4.00 4.44
N VAL A 76 -2.41 -3.85 3.21
CA VAL A 76 -1.55 -3.81 2.03
C VAL A 76 -1.80 -2.51 1.29
N GLY A 77 -0.75 -1.77 1.00
CA GLY A 77 -0.86 -0.55 0.20
C GLY A 77 0.12 -0.56 -0.96
N HIS A 78 -0.30 -0.03 -2.12
CA HIS A 78 0.54 0.18 -3.28
C HIS A 78 0.73 1.67 -3.53
N SER A 79 1.97 2.12 -3.74
CA SER A 79 2.28 3.49 -4.16
C SER A 79 1.66 4.54 -3.21
N CYS A 80 0.72 5.36 -3.67
CA CYS A 80 -0.04 6.32 -2.86
C CYS A 80 -0.79 5.64 -1.71
N GLY A 81 -1.37 4.45 -1.94
CA GLY A 81 -2.03 3.67 -0.89
C GLY A 81 -1.08 3.22 0.21
N ALA A 82 0.16 2.88 -0.13
CA ALA A 82 1.19 2.59 0.86
C ALA A 82 1.59 3.83 1.66
N GLY A 83 1.75 4.97 1.00
CA GLY A 83 2.00 6.24 1.67
C GLY A 83 0.84 6.68 2.56
N PHE A 84 -0.42 6.48 2.12
CA PHE A 84 -1.60 6.70 2.94
C PHE A 84 -1.54 5.89 4.24
N LEU A 85 -1.21 4.59 4.18
CA LEU A 85 -1.08 3.75 5.37
C LEU A 85 0.00 4.28 6.33
N VAL A 86 1.13 4.76 5.82
CA VAL A 86 2.18 5.39 6.64
C VAL A 86 1.63 6.63 7.36
N LYS A 87 0.93 7.53 6.63
CA LYS A 87 0.33 8.73 7.21
C LYS A 87 -0.75 8.37 8.23
N TYR A 88 -1.68 7.50 7.85
CA TYR A 88 -2.78 7.07 8.72
C TYR A 88 -2.28 6.47 10.03
N LEU A 89 -1.40 5.48 9.97
CA LEU A 89 -0.85 4.83 11.16
C LEU A 89 0.02 5.76 12.01
N SER A 90 0.65 6.77 11.41
CA SER A 90 1.39 7.79 12.14
C SER A 90 0.46 8.72 12.95
N GLN A 91 -0.71 9.03 12.41
CA GLN A 91 -1.70 9.91 13.05
C GLN A 91 -2.63 9.17 14.02
N HIS A 92 -2.68 7.83 13.97
CA HIS A 92 -3.53 6.98 14.80
C HIS A 92 -2.69 5.99 15.63
N PRO A 93 -1.97 6.47 16.66
CA PRO A 93 -1.05 5.64 17.43
C PRO A 93 -1.74 4.55 18.28
N GLU A 94 -3.05 4.64 18.44
CA GLU A 94 -3.89 3.61 19.09
C GLU A 94 -4.15 2.40 18.20
N THR A 95 -4.04 2.56 16.87
CA THR A 95 -4.35 1.51 15.90
C THR A 95 -3.37 0.34 16.02
N ARG A 96 -3.94 -0.86 16.13
CA ARG A 96 -3.22 -2.13 16.15
C ARG A 96 -3.73 -3.00 15.01
N VAL A 97 -2.81 -3.55 14.23
CA VAL A 97 -3.14 -4.44 13.11
C VAL A 97 -2.20 -5.65 13.09
N GLU A 98 -2.58 -6.70 12.39
CA GLU A 98 -1.75 -7.88 12.31
C GLU A 98 -0.48 -7.61 11.51
N LYS A 99 -0.65 -7.12 10.28
CA LYS A 99 0.48 -6.84 9.39
C LYS A 99 0.26 -5.60 8.55
N VAL A 100 1.38 -5.01 8.15
CA VAL A 100 1.41 -3.93 7.16
C VAL A 100 2.43 -4.28 6.08
N VAL A 101 2.00 -4.33 4.83
CA VAL A 101 2.88 -4.48 3.67
C VAL A 101 2.76 -3.26 2.78
N LEU A 102 3.86 -2.54 2.65
CA LEU A 102 3.97 -1.32 1.85
C LEU A 102 4.69 -1.64 0.55
N VAL A 103 3.99 -1.65 -0.57
CA VAL A 103 4.54 -1.94 -1.89
C VAL A 103 4.82 -0.63 -2.62
N ALA A 104 6.08 -0.38 -2.97
CA ALA A 104 6.51 0.84 -3.67
C ALA A 104 5.94 2.14 -3.05
N PRO A 105 6.13 2.41 -1.76
CA PRO A 105 5.47 3.52 -1.07
C PRO A 105 5.86 4.88 -1.65
N TRP A 106 4.86 5.70 -1.98
CA TRP A 106 5.04 7.11 -2.34
C TRP A 106 4.67 8.01 -1.16
N LEU A 107 5.50 9.01 -0.86
CA LEU A 107 5.34 9.91 0.29
C LEU A 107 5.23 11.39 -0.12
N GLY A 108 4.79 11.67 -1.34
CA GLY A 108 4.58 13.03 -1.84
C GLY A 108 5.78 13.66 -2.54
N ASP A 109 6.91 12.96 -2.65
CA ASP A 109 8.05 13.43 -3.43
C ASP A 109 7.67 13.53 -4.92
N ASP A 110 8.37 14.37 -5.67
CA ASP A 110 8.04 14.66 -7.06
C ASP A 110 8.00 13.38 -7.92
N TYR A 111 6.84 13.13 -8.47
CA TYR A 111 6.52 11.96 -9.30
C TYR A 111 6.13 12.36 -10.73
N GLY A 112 6.30 13.65 -11.07
CA GLY A 112 5.91 14.19 -12.38
C GLY A 112 4.42 14.46 -12.55
N GLY A 113 3.62 14.29 -11.50
CA GLY A 113 2.20 14.63 -11.47
C GLY A 113 1.94 16.02 -10.84
N PRO A 114 0.67 16.48 -10.77
CA PRO A 114 0.35 17.71 -10.07
C PRO A 114 0.73 17.63 -8.60
N PRO A 115 1.18 18.76 -8.00
CA PRO A 115 1.47 18.83 -6.56
C PRO A 115 0.25 18.42 -5.75
N THR A 116 0.49 17.84 -4.58
CA THR A 116 -0.57 17.43 -3.66
C THR A 116 -0.15 17.73 -2.22
N ASP A 117 -1.10 18.21 -1.40
CA ASP A 117 -0.94 18.36 0.04
C ASP A 117 -1.27 17.07 0.82
N PHE A 118 -1.64 16.02 0.10
CA PHE A 118 -2.04 14.72 0.67
C PHE A 118 -1.08 14.21 1.75
N PHE A 119 0.23 14.44 1.60
CA PHE A 119 1.26 14.02 2.54
C PHE A 119 1.77 15.14 3.45
N GLU A 120 1.09 16.28 3.49
CA GLU A 120 1.45 17.37 4.41
C GLU A 120 0.89 17.16 5.82
N GLY A 121 1.39 17.93 6.78
CA GLY A 121 0.81 18.06 8.12
C GLY A 121 1.01 16.87 9.06
N TYR A 122 1.96 15.92 8.77
CA TYR A 122 2.29 14.84 9.68
C TYR A 122 3.79 14.56 9.74
N GLN A 123 4.19 13.83 10.78
CA GLN A 123 5.52 13.24 10.90
C GLN A 123 5.37 11.72 10.93
N ILE A 124 6.26 11.02 10.25
CA ILE A 124 6.27 9.55 10.27
C ILE A 124 6.58 9.08 11.69
N ASP A 125 5.67 8.32 12.27
CA ASP A 125 5.88 7.69 13.58
C ASP A 125 6.89 6.53 13.44
N PRO A 126 8.07 6.61 14.08
CA PRO A 126 9.07 5.55 13.99
C PRO A 126 8.63 4.22 14.60
N GLU A 127 7.58 4.23 15.42
CA GLU A 127 7.11 3.07 16.17
C GLU A 127 5.90 2.35 15.51
N ILE A 128 5.57 2.66 14.24
CA ILE A 128 4.44 1.99 13.54
C ILE A 128 4.59 0.47 13.62
N ALA A 129 5.79 -0.06 13.35
CA ALA A 129 6.03 -1.50 13.35
C ALA A 129 5.82 -2.16 14.71
N SER A 130 6.00 -1.43 15.82
CA SER A 130 5.79 -1.97 17.17
C SER A 130 4.31 -2.28 17.49
N ARG A 131 3.40 -1.79 16.67
CA ARG A 131 1.95 -1.98 16.81
C ARG A 131 1.39 -3.05 15.86
N THR A 132 2.28 -3.79 15.22
CA THR A 132 1.96 -4.87 14.28
C THR A 132 2.75 -6.13 14.63
N LYS A 133 2.34 -7.28 14.10
CA LYS A 133 3.16 -8.50 14.13
C LYS A 133 4.24 -8.51 13.03
N GLY A 134 4.24 -7.50 12.16
CA GLY A 134 5.23 -7.30 11.11
C GLY A 134 4.87 -6.13 10.20
N LEU A 135 5.85 -5.29 9.91
CA LEU A 135 5.78 -4.25 8.88
C LEU A 135 6.89 -4.51 7.86
N THR A 136 6.52 -4.67 6.61
CA THR A 136 7.47 -4.91 5.53
C THR A 136 7.26 -3.91 4.40
N VAL A 137 8.36 -3.35 3.91
CA VAL A 137 8.40 -2.47 2.74
C VAL A 137 9.01 -3.24 1.57
N PHE A 138 8.24 -3.39 0.49
CA PHE A 138 8.68 -3.94 -0.78
C PHE A 138 9.08 -2.79 -1.70
N HIS A 139 10.29 -2.85 -2.24
CA HIS A 139 10.81 -1.86 -3.17
C HIS A 139 11.64 -2.51 -4.28
N SER A 140 11.73 -1.87 -5.42
CA SER A 140 12.52 -2.37 -6.54
C SER A 140 13.69 -1.42 -6.86
N ASP A 141 14.81 -1.98 -7.28
CA ASP A 141 16.04 -1.25 -7.63
C ASP A 141 15.88 -0.31 -8.85
N ASN A 142 14.89 -0.58 -9.69
CA ASN A 142 14.59 0.19 -10.90
C ASN A 142 13.24 0.93 -10.86
N ASP A 143 12.72 1.20 -9.67
CA ASP A 143 11.52 2.03 -9.48
C ASP A 143 11.83 3.53 -9.70
N PHE A 144 10.80 4.37 -9.78
CA PHE A 144 10.92 5.82 -9.92
C PHE A 144 11.76 6.44 -8.79
N GLU A 145 12.46 7.53 -9.10
CA GLU A 145 13.32 8.23 -8.14
C GLU A 145 12.54 8.68 -6.89
N ALA A 146 11.32 9.17 -7.05
CA ALA A 146 10.46 9.55 -5.92
C ALA A 146 10.20 8.39 -4.95
N ILE A 147 10.05 7.16 -5.45
CA ILE A 147 9.87 5.96 -4.62
C ILE A 147 11.18 5.60 -3.93
N GLN A 148 12.32 5.68 -4.62
CA GLN A 148 13.64 5.44 -4.02
C GLN A 148 13.92 6.42 -2.87
N ILE A 149 13.55 7.70 -3.02
CA ILE A 149 13.63 8.73 -1.97
C ILE A 149 12.74 8.35 -0.78
N ALA A 150 11.47 7.99 -1.05
CA ALA A 150 10.53 7.59 -0.03
C ALA A 150 11.00 6.36 0.77
N VAL A 151 11.50 5.33 0.08
CA VAL A 151 12.07 4.12 0.70
C VAL A 151 13.27 4.47 1.59
N LYS A 152 14.18 5.32 1.10
CA LYS A 152 15.33 5.79 1.89
C LYS A 152 14.88 6.53 3.15
N ARG A 153 13.86 7.37 3.04
CA ARG A 153 13.27 8.10 4.18
C ARG A 153 12.64 7.12 5.18
N LEU A 154 11.90 6.11 4.72
CA LEU A 154 11.33 5.07 5.58
C LEU A 154 12.41 4.24 6.27
N LYS A 155 13.47 3.83 5.56
CA LYS A 155 14.63 3.13 6.15
C LYS A 155 15.31 3.92 7.26
N ALA A 156 15.37 5.24 7.13
CA ALA A 156 15.98 6.12 8.13
C ALA A 156 15.07 6.38 9.34
N THR A 157 13.75 6.22 9.20
CA THR A 157 12.77 6.63 10.21
C THR A 157 12.15 5.46 10.95
N LEU A 158 11.72 4.41 10.25
CA LEU A 158 10.99 3.29 10.84
C LEU A 158 11.92 2.37 11.61
N LYS A 159 11.56 2.06 12.86
CA LYS A 159 12.23 1.05 13.66
C LYS A 159 11.55 -0.31 13.47
N ASN A 160 12.35 -1.38 13.47
CA ASN A 160 11.86 -2.76 13.40
C ASN A 160 11.00 -3.08 12.16
N ALA A 161 11.11 -2.29 11.09
CA ALA A 161 10.52 -2.59 9.81
C ALA A 161 11.47 -3.44 8.95
N ASN A 162 10.91 -4.39 8.20
CA ASN A 162 11.64 -5.17 7.22
C ASN A 162 11.63 -4.45 5.86
N PHE A 163 12.73 -4.58 5.10
CA PHE A 163 12.82 -4.04 3.74
C PHE A 163 13.24 -5.16 2.81
N LYS A 164 12.39 -5.46 1.81
CA LYS A 164 12.66 -6.46 0.78
C LYS A 164 12.90 -5.75 -0.56
N GLU A 165 14.11 -5.87 -1.08
CA GLU A 165 14.47 -5.35 -2.39
C GLU A 165 14.20 -6.40 -3.47
N PHE A 166 13.55 -5.96 -4.54
CA PHE A 166 13.30 -6.72 -5.75
C PHE A 166 14.12 -6.15 -6.91
N HIS A 167 14.52 -6.99 -7.85
CA HIS A 167 15.31 -6.58 -9.00
C HIS A 167 14.48 -6.60 -10.28
N GLY A 168 14.35 -5.42 -10.92
CA GLY A 168 13.66 -5.30 -12.19
C GLY A 168 12.13 -5.29 -12.12
N TYR A 169 11.53 -5.20 -10.92
CA TYR A 169 10.06 -5.17 -10.74
C TYR A 169 9.43 -3.81 -11.03
N GLY A 170 10.25 -2.78 -11.29
CA GLY A 170 9.78 -1.41 -11.53
C GLY A 170 8.88 -0.93 -10.40
N HIS A 171 7.75 -0.34 -10.75
CA HIS A 171 6.74 0.11 -9.79
C HIS A 171 5.74 -0.99 -9.37
N PHE A 172 6.12 -2.26 -9.49
CA PHE A 172 5.27 -3.42 -9.22
C PHE A 172 3.96 -3.41 -10.03
N CYS A 173 4.04 -2.89 -11.25
CA CYS A 173 2.95 -2.82 -12.22
C CYS A 173 3.30 -3.63 -13.47
N MET A 174 2.26 -4.02 -14.23
CA MET A 174 2.46 -4.41 -15.61
C MET A 174 3.02 -3.21 -16.42
N PRO A 175 3.99 -3.32 -17.29
CA PRO A 175 4.56 -4.55 -17.83
C PRO A 175 5.80 -5.08 -17.10
N HIS A 176 6.29 -4.42 -16.03
CA HIS A 176 7.53 -4.83 -15.37
C HIS A 176 7.43 -6.22 -14.73
N MET A 177 6.35 -6.48 -14.00
CA MET A 177 6.13 -7.79 -13.37
C MET A 177 5.78 -8.89 -14.39
N THR A 178 5.29 -8.54 -15.59
CA THR A 178 4.84 -9.47 -16.64
C THR A 178 3.76 -10.47 -16.21
N THR A 179 3.32 -10.43 -14.97
CA THR A 179 2.27 -11.27 -14.38
C THR A 179 1.46 -10.47 -13.37
N ALA A 180 0.19 -10.85 -13.20
CA ALA A 180 -0.67 -10.35 -12.13
C ALA A 180 -0.54 -11.17 -10.84
N GLU A 181 0.24 -12.24 -10.83
CA GLU A 181 0.51 -13.04 -9.63
C GLU A 181 1.67 -12.42 -8.85
N PHE A 182 1.53 -12.36 -7.52
CA PHE A 182 2.57 -11.86 -6.64
C PHE A 182 2.73 -12.78 -5.41
N PRO A 183 3.31 -13.98 -5.59
CA PRO A 183 3.46 -14.97 -4.52
C PRO A 183 4.20 -14.45 -3.29
N GLU A 184 5.27 -13.66 -3.47
CA GLU A 184 6.07 -13.11 -2.37
C GLU A 184 5.25 -12.16 -1.49
N LEU A 185 4.28 -11.43 -2.08
CA LEU A 185 3.38 -10.58 -1.34
C LEU A 185 2.35 -11.41 -0.55
N LEU A 186 1.83 -12.48 -1.15
CA LEU A 186 0.94 -13.41 -0.46
C LEU A 186 1.65 -14.07 0.73
N ASP A 187 2.87 -14.58 0.52
CA ASP A 187 3.68 -15.20 1.57
C ASP A 187 3.93 -14.23 2.72
N GLU A 188 4.19 -12.95 2.42
CA GLU A 188 4.37 -11.92 3.44
C GLU A 188 3.09 -11.67 4.23
N CYS A 189 1.92 -11.62 3.56
CA CYS A 189 0.63 -11.46 4.22
C CYS A 189 0.30 -12.62 5.17
N LEU A 190 0.78 -13.83 4.86
CA LEU A 190 0.52 -15.07 5.61
C LEU A 190 1.63 -15.43 6.61
N ALA A 191 2.79 -14.76 6.57
CA ALA A 191 3.92 -15.10 7.42
C ALA A 191 3.55 -15.05 8.91
N GLY A 192 3.86 -16.09 9.68
CA GLY A 192 3.50 -16.23 11.09
C GLY A 192 2.21 -17.00 11.37
N ASP A 193 1.60 -17.59 10.35
CA ASP A 193 0.39 -18.43 10.45
C ASP A 193 0.72 -19.93 10.71
N ALA A 194 1.98 -20.24 11.07
CA ALA A 194 2.44 -21.63 11.36
C ALA A 194 2.39 -21.97 12.85
#